data_98a936488103840b669bdadf8032015a
#
_entry.id   98a936488103840b669bdadf8032015a
#
_cell.length_a   1.000
_cell.length_b   1.000
_cell.length_c   1.000
_cell.angle_alpha   90.00
_cell.angle_beta   90.00
_cell.angle_gamma   90.00
#
_symmetry.space_group_name_H-M   'P 1'
#
loop_
_entity.id
_entity.type
_entity.pdbx_description
1 polymer ?
#
loop_
_entity_poly.entity_id
_entity_poly.type
_entity_poly.pdbx_seq_one_letter_code
_entity_poly.pdbx_strand_id
1 'polypeptide(L)'
;FPYTTLFRSLGREIADLLLAVNRPYGKSDYIPCICWGRNARYAEHFKVGERCAIWGRIQSREYMKKLDEENVEKRVAFEVSVSKLELLEEARESIV
;
A
#
# COMPACT_ATOMS: atom_id res chain seq x y z
N PHE A 1 5.33 -7.76 2.39
CA PHE A 1 6.27 -6.73 2.83
C PHE A 1 5.61 -5.38 2.81
N PRO A 2 5.42 -4.75 3.96
CA PRO A 2 5.04 -3.36 3.92
C PRO A 2 6.25 -2.54 3.46
N TYR A 3 6.18 -1.95 2.31
CA TYR A 3 7.10 -0.92 1.90
C TYR A 3 6.28 0.29 1.47
N THR A 4 6.88 1.45 1.58
CA THR A 4 6.21 2.70 1.28
C THR A 4 7.02 3.47 0.26
N THR A 5 6.35 3.94 -0.79
CA THR A 5 6.93 4.84 -1.76
C THR A 5 6.19 6.16 -1.67
N LEU A 6 6.91 7.23 -1.33
CA LEU A 6 6.34 8.56 -1.32
C LEU A 6 6.67 9.27 -2.63
N PHE A 7 5.67 9.85 -3.25
CA PHE A 7 5.86 10.72 -4.40
C PHE A 7 4.86 11.88 -4.34
N ARG A 8 5.12 12.92 -5.12
CA ARG A 8 4.26 14.09 -5.20
C ARG A 8 3.73 14.24 -6.62
N SER A 9 2.43 14.46 -6.74
CA SER A 9 1.77 14.69 -8.00
C SER A 9 0.81 15.87 -7.83
N LEU A 10 0.86 16.83 -8.75
CA LEU A 10 -0.01 18.01 -8.74
C LEU A 10 0.02 18.76 -7.39
N GLY A 11 1.19 18.84 -6.76
CA GLY A 11 1.36 19.49 -5.47
C GLY A 11 0.80 18.71 -4.28
N ARG A 12 0.34 17.47 -4.46
CA ARG A 12 -0.15 16.61 -3.40
C ARG A 12 0.88 15.55 -3.05
N GLU A 13 0.90 15.18 -1.79
CA GLU A 13 1.71 14.06 -1.33
C GLU A 13 0.88 12.79 -1.42
N ILE A 14 1.45 11.76 -2.04
CA ILE A 14 0.82 10.46 -2.23
C ILE A 14 1.85 9.40 -1.82
N ALA A 15 1.40 8.42 -1.06
CA ALA A 15 2.24 7.27 -0.71
C ALA A 15 1.51 5.98 -1.04
N ASP A 16 2.22 5.07 -1.69
CA ASP A 16 1.76 3.72 -1.89
C ASP A 16 2.36 2.82 -0.81
N LEU A 17 1.50 2.02 -0.21
CA LEU A 17 1.88 1.10 0.85
C LEU A 17 1.38 -0.30 0.47
N LEU A 18 2.25 -1.29 0.58
CA LEU A 18 1.83 -2.68 0.40
C LEU A 18 1.68 -3.32 1.77
N LEU A 19 0.45 -3.61 2.14
CA LEU A 19 0.11 -4.19 3.43
C LEU A 19 0.06 -5.70 3.33
N ALA A 20 0.83 -6.37 4.17
CA ALA A 20 0.76 -7.83 4.29
C ALA A 20 -0.21 -8.21 5.39
N VAL A 21 -1.26 -8.93 5.03
CA VAL A 21 -2.27 -9.43 5.98
C VAL A 21 -2.15 -10.94 6.04
N ASN A 22 -1.82 -11.46 7.20
CA ASN A 22 -1.65 -12.90 7.39
C ASN A 22 -2.98 -13.60 7.57
N ARG A 23 -3.15 -14.71 6.84
CA ARG A 23 -4.28 -15.60 7.04
C ARG A 23 -3.96 -16.65 8.11
N PRO A 24 -4.99 -17.25 8.75
CA PRO A 24 -4.78 -18.25 9.79
C PRO A 24 -3.97 -19.46 9.35
N TYR A 25 -3.88 -19.76 8.06
CA TYR A 25 -3.27 -20.99 7.54
C TYR A 25 -1.91 -20.76 6.88
N GLY A 26 -1.18 -19.74 7.31
CA GLY A 26 0.17 -19.51 6.82
C GLY A 26 0.29 -18.81 5.47
N LYS A 27 -0.81 -18.37 4.89
CA LYS A 27 -0.81 -17.55 3.68
C LYS A 27 -0.92 -16.09 4.04
N SER A 28 -0.40 -15.24 3.18
CA SER A 28 -0.51 -13.79 3.33
C SER A 28 -1.13 -13.18 2.09
N ASP A 29 -1.96 -12.18 2.31
CA ASP A 29 -2.46 -11.34 1.23
C ASP A 29 -1.69 -10.04 1.23
N TYR A 30 -1.31 -9.58 0.06
CA TYR A 30 -0.59 -8.33 -0.11
C TYR A 30 -1.53 -7.32 -0.71
N ILE A 31 -1.92 -6.34 0.08
CA ILE A 31 -2.99 -5.41 -0.26
C ILE A 31 -2.40 -4.05 -0.53
N PRO A 32 -2.51 -3.55 -1.78
CA PRO A 32 -2.05 -2.20 -2.08
C PRO A 32 -2.95 -1.17 -1.43
N CYS A 33 -2.33 -0.19 -0.80
CA CYS A 33 -3.01 0.90 -0.12
C CYS A 33 -2.47 2.22 -0.63
N ILE A 34 -3.34 3.20 -0.79
CA ILE A 34 -2.94 4.53 -1.21
C ILE A 34 -3.28 5.54 -0.12
N CYS A 35 -2.30 6.35 0.22
CA CYS A 35 -2.40 7.38 1.25
C CYS A 35 -2.22 8.76 0.61
N TRP A 36 -2.87 9.76 1.17
CA TRP A 36 -2.85 11.13 0.67
C TRP A 36 -2.49 12.10 1.79
N GLY A 37 -1.75 13.15 1.45
CA GLY A 37 -1.48 14.26 2.35
C GLY A 37 -0.84 13.84 3.66
N ARG A 38 -1.49 14.15 4.77
CA ARG A 38 -0.97 13.85 6.12
C ARG A 38 -0.72 12.35 6.32
N ASN A 39 -1.62 11.51 5.84
CA ASN A 39 -1.46 10.06 5.93
C ASN A 39 -0.26 9.59 5.11
N ALA A 40 -0.02 10.19 3.95
CA ALA A 40 1.14 9.86 3.14
C ALA A 40 2.45 10.21 3.87
N ARG A 41 2.51 11.38 4.50
CA ARG A 41 3.68 11.79 5.27
C ARG A 41 3.93 10.88 6.46
N TYR A 42 2.88 10.43 7.11
CA TYR A 42 3.00 9.50 8.22
C TYR A 42 3.47 8.12 7.72
N ALA A 43 2.89 7.64 6.62
CA ALA A 43 3.22 6.34 6.06
C ALA A 43 4.66 6.24 5.55
N GLU A 44 5.25 7.35 5.08
CA GLU A 44 6.63 7.31 4.56
C GLU A 44 7.66 6.92 5.63
N HIS A 45 7.32 7.08 6.90
CA HIS A 45 8.20 6.71 8.01
C HIS A 45 8.08 5.24 8.41
N PHE A 46 7.14 4.51 7.83
CA PHE A 46 6.97 3.09 8.12
C PHE A 46 8.11 2.28 7.51
N LYS A 47 8.53 1.27 8.24
CA LYS A 47 9.60 0.36 7.81
C LYS A 47 9.05 -1.03 7.62
N VAL A 48 9.71 -1.80 6.75
CA VAL A 48 9.37 -3.20 6.56
C VAL A 48 9.46 -3.95 7.89
N GLY A 49 8.44 -4.74 8.21
CA GLY A 49 8.37 -5.51 9.43
C GLY A 49 7.60 -4.83 10.55
N GLU A 50 7.23 -3.57 10.39
CA GLU A 50 6.39 -2.88 11.36
C GLU A 50 4.94 -3.30 11.20
N ARG A 51 4.22 -3.35 12.32
CA ARG A 51 2.79 -3.67 12.31
C ARG A 51 1.98 -2.40 12.36
N CYS A 52 0.96 -2.35 11.53
CA CYS A 52 0.08 -1.19 11.47
C CYS A 52 -1.37 -1.62 11.30
N ALA A 53 -2.27 -0.72 11.65
CA ALA A 53 -3.69 -0.85 11.38
C ALA A 53 -4.10 0.23 10.38
N ILE A 54 -4.91 -0.17 9.42
CA ILE A 54 -5.37 0.70 8.35
C ILE A 54 -6.88 0.67 8.27
N TRP A 55 -7.48 1.85 8.23
CA TRP A 55 -8.91 2.03 7.98
C TRP A 55 -9.05 2.72 6.64
N GLY A 56 -9.95 2.22 5.83
CA GLY A 56 -10.17 2.80 4.53
C GLY A 56 -11.26 2.05 3.79
N ARG A 57 -11.41 2.37 2.54
CA ARG A 57 -12.37 1.71 1.67
C ARG A 57 -11.67 1.10 0.47
N ILE A 58 -12.21 0.01 -0.02
CA ILE A 58 -11.74 -0.62 -1.24
C ILE A 58 -12.28 0.18 -2.42
N GLN A 59 -11.41 0.48 -3.36
CA GLN A 59 -11.80 1.12 -4.61
C GLN A 59 -11.14 0.40 -5.77
N SER A 60 -11.76 0.49 -6.92
CA SER A 60 -11.20 -0.05 -8.16
C SER A 60 -10.64 1.08 -9.00
N ARG A 61 -9.62 0.76 -9.75
CA ARG A 61 -8.96 1.69 -10.67
C ARG A 61 -8.73 0.98 -11.99
N GLU A 62 -9.15 1.61 -13.07
CA GLU A 62 -8.85 1.10 -14.41
C GLU A 62 -7.48 1.61 -14.86
N TYR A 63 -6.74 0.76 -15.51
CA TYR A 63 -5.47 1.13 -16.13
C TYR A 63 -5.25 0.34 -17.40
N MET A 64 -4.39 0.88 -18.26
CA MET A 64 -4.06 0.25 -19.52
C MET A 64 -2.72 -0.47 -19.37
N LYS A 65 -2.73 -1.78 -19.61
CA LYS A 65 -1.52 -2.58 -19.61
C LYS A 65 -1.06 -2.80 -21.04
N LYS A 66 0.16 -2.40 -21.32
CA LYS A 66 0.77 -2.64 -22.62
C LYS A 66 1.28 -4.08 -22.65
N LEU A 67 0.71 -4.89 -23.56
CA LEU A 67 1.10 -6.28 -23.72
C LEU A 67 2.28 -6.41 -24.70
N ASP A 68 2.26 -5.63 -25.78
CA ASP A 68 3.32 -5.51 -26.76
C ASP A 68 3.22 -4.15 -27.44
N GLU A 69 3.99 -3.90 -28.50
CA GLU A 69 4.01 -2.59 -29.15
C GLU A 69 2.67 -2.19 -29.78
N GLU A 70 1.83 -3.16 -30.12
CA GLU A 70 0.57 -2.94 -30.84
C GLU A 70 -0.65 -3.20 -29.97
N ASN A 71 -0.52 -3.94 -28.87
CA ASN A 71 -1.64 -4.38 -28.06
C ASN A 71 -1.61 -3.78 -26.68
N VAL A 72 -2.76 -3.19 -26.31
CA VAL A 72 -2.99 -2.61 -24.99
C VAL A 72 -4.26 -3.22 -24.45
N GLU A 73 -4.23 -3.66 -23.20
CA GLU A 73 -5.36 -4.26 -22.52
C GLU A 73 -5.82 -3.41 -21.36
N LYS A 74 -7.13 -3.21 -21.27
CA LYS A 74 -7.74 -2.53 -20.14
C LYS A 74 -7.84 -3.50 -18.97
N ARG A 75 -7.33 -3.11 -17.82
CA ARG A 75 -7.37 -3.92 -16.60
C ARG A 75 -7.90 -3.11 -15.43
N VAL A 76 -8.33 -3.84 -14.41
CA VAL A 76 -8.84 -3.26 -13.17
C VAL A 76 -7.96 -3.72 -12.02
N ALA A 77 -7.53 -2.80 -11.22
CA ALA A 77 -6.81 -3.06 -9.98
C ALA A 77 -7.66 -2.60 -8.80
N PHE A 78 -7.55 -3.33 -7.68
CA PHE A 78 -8.22 -2.98 -6.45
C PHE A 78 -7.17 -2.48 -5.45
N GLU A 79 -7.54 -1.45 -4.70
CA GLU A 79 -6.67 -0.87 -3.69
C GLU A 79 -7.51 -0.34 -2.55
N VAL A 80 -6.87 -0.11 -1.41
CA VAL A 80 -7.52 0.53 -0.27
C VAL A 80 -7.14 1.99 -0.26
N SER A 81 -8.15 2.86 -0.33
CA SER A 81 -7.98 4.29 -0.11
C SER A 81 -7.99 4.53 1.39
N VAL A 82 -6.84 4.91 1.94
CA VAL A 82 -6.65 5.00 3.38
C VAL A 82 -7.26 6.26 3.94
N SER A 83 -8.14 6.12 4.94
CA SER A 83 -8.70 7.24 5.69
C SER A 83 -7.95 7.47 7.00
N LYS A 84 -7.44 6.40 7.61
CA LYS A 84 -6.69 6.45 8.86
C LYS A 84 -5.69 5.31 8.89
N LEU A 85 -4.52 5.55 9.44
CA LEU A 85 -3.55 4.50 9.70
C LEU A 85 -2.85 4.77 11.02
N GLU A 86 -2.38 3.70 11.66
CA GLU A 86 -1.78 3.75 12.97
C GLU A 86 -0.67 2.71 13.08
N LEU A 87 0.49 3.13 13.54
CA LEU A 87 1.59 2.22 13.82
C LEU A 87 1.32 1.51 15.16
N LEU A 88 1.29 0.19 15.14
CA LEU A 88 1.02 -0.63 16.33
C LEU A 88 2.29 -1.10 17.00
N GLU A 89 3.26 -1.56 16.22
CA GLU A 89 4.54 -2.07 16.74
C GLU A 89 5.65 -1.69 15.78
N GLU A 90 6.76 -1.25 16.34
CA GLU A 90 7.97 -1.05 15.55
C GLU A 90 8.55 -2.40 15.14
N ALA A 91 9.35 -2.39 14.08
CA ALA A 91 10.03 -3.58 13.61
C ALA A 91 10.94 -4.12 14.71
N ARG A 92 10.85 -5.43 14.97
CA ARG A 92 11.71 -6.11 15.94
C ARG A 92 12.93 -6.67 15.25
N GLU A 93 14.07 -6.57 15.91
CA GLU A 93 15.23 -7.32 15.48
C GLU A 93 14.95 -8.81 15.68
N SER A 94 15.32 -9.61 14.67
CA SER A 94 15.23 -11.04 14.80
C SER A 94 16.29 -11.52 15.79
N ILE A 95 15.85 -12.01 16.92
CA ILE A 95 16.73 -12.67 17.89
C ILE A 95 16.68 -14.17 17.55
N VAL A 96 17.74 -14.64 16.99
CA VAL A 96 17.87 -16.04 16.66
C VAL A 96 18.82 -16.69 17.62
#